data_321c9356473e249de94beaa2c0c4728a
#
_entry.id   321c9356473e249de94beaa2c0c4728a
#
_cell.length_a   1.000
_cell.length_b   1.000
_cell.length_c   1.000
_cell.angle_alpha   90.00
_cell.angle_beta   90.00
_cell.angle_gamma   90.00
#
_symmetry.space_group_name_H-M   'P 1'
#
loop_
_entity.id
_entity.type
_entity.pdbx_description
1 polymer ?
#
loop_
_entity_poly.entity_id
_entity_poly.type
_entity_poly.pdbx_seq_one_letter_code
_entity_poly.pdbx_strand_id
1 'polypeptide(L)'
;MQERYTKQAENVLALAKEAASSCGHSYIGTEHLLVGLVEEKEGTAGRVLEEFGIQADKTMALIDELIAPPGNILTAQQPGFSPRTKRVLENAYIEAEAMHFEKAGTEHLLLSMLKETDCVGTRLLYTMGANIQKLYAAVLTAMGMDSDAIAEEFQAVKASRGRNGSVTPTLDQYSRDLTEMAEEGKLDPVVGRDKEIARLIQILSRRTKNNPCLTGEPGVGKTAIVEGLAQRTVTGMVPDTVKNKRVVVLDLSGMVAGSKYRGEFEERIRNVIDEVREQQN
;
A
#
# COMPACT_ATOMS: atom_id res chain seq x y z
N MET A 1 28.85 2.31 3.31
CA MET A 1 27.64 1.54 2.93
C MET A 1 27.95 0.07 2.69
N GLN A 2 29.12 -0.28 2.16
CA GLN A 2 29.47 -1.65 1.75
C GLN A 2 29.51 -2.72 2.87
N GLU A 3 29.57 -2.37 4.13
CA GLU A 3 29.58 -3.34 5.23
C GLU A 3 28.19 -3.81 5.69
N ARG A 4 27.11 -3.12 5.29
CA ARG A 4 25.73 -3.36 5.77
C ARG A 4 24.92 -4.31 4.90
N TYR A 5 25.32 -4.53 3.66
CA TYR A 5 24.55 -5.29 2.68
C TYR A 5 25.29 -6.54 2.21
N THR A 6 24.54 -7.56 1.79
CA THR A 6 25.11 -8.72 1.10
C THR A 6 25.57 -8.32 -0.30
N LYS A 7 26.41 -9.14 -0.93
CA LYS A 7 26.89 -8.90 -2.30
C LYS A 7 25.72 -8.80 -3.30
N GLN A 8 24.68 -9.64 -3.14
CA GLN A 8 23.49 -9.60 -3.98
C GLN A 8 22.69 -8.30 -3.77
N ALA A 9 22.55 -7.85 -2.52
CA ALA A 9 21.89 -6.57 -2.24
C ALA A 9 22.67 -5.37 -2.79
N GLU A 10 24.01 -5.40 -2.76
CA GLU A 10 24.84 -4.37 -3.42
C GLU A 10 24.64 -4.39 -4.93
N ASN A 11 24.50 -5.57 -5.55
CA ASN A 11 24.22 -5.71 -6.98
C ASN A 11 22.82 -5.11 -7.31
N VAL A 12 21.81 -5.37 -6.50
CA VAL A 12 20.49 -4.71 -6.63
C VAL A 12 20.61 -3.19 -6.66
N LEU A 13 21.43 -2.59 -5.79
CA LEU A 13 21.62 -1.14 -5.77
C LEU A 13 22.32 -0.62 -7.03
N ALA A 14 23.25 -1.40 -7.60
CA ALA A 14 23.91 -1.07 -8.86
C ALA A 14 22.92 -1.13 -10.03
N LEU A 15 22.14 -2.21 -10.13
CA LEU A 15 21.08 -2.39 -11.14
C LEU A 15 20.00 -1.31 -11.03
N ALA A 16 19.59 -0.94 -9.82
CA ALA A 16 18.65 0.17 -9.60
C ALA A 16 19.18 1.51 -10.10
N LYS A 17 20.50 1.75 -9.98
CA LYS A 17 21.15 2.95 -10.50
C LYS A 17 21.19 2.94 -12.04
N GLU A 18 21.45 1.79 -12.65
CA GLU A 18 21.42 1.62 -14.11
C GLU A 18 20.00 1.83 -14.64
N ALA A 19 18.98 1.24 -14.00
CA ALA A 19 17.58 1.45 -14.34
C ALA A 19 17.20 2.94 -14.28
N ALA A 20 17.56 3.66 -13.22
CA ALA A 20 17.30 5.09 -13.11
C ALA A 20 17.98 5.90 -14.22
N SER A 21 19.20 5.53 -14.59
CA SER A 21 19.94 6.17 -15.67
C SER A 21 19.31 5.90 -17.04
N SER A 22 18.85 4.66 -17.27
CA SER A 22 18.17 4.25 -18.52
C SER A 22 16.83 4.98 -18.71
N CYS A 23 16.08 5.19 -17.62
CA CYS A 23 14.86 6.02 -17.64
C CYS A 23 15.15 7.53 -17.70
N GLY A 24 16.42 7.96 -17.65
CA GLY A 24 16.81 9.38 -17.63
C GLY A 24 16.40 10.12 -16.34
N HIS A 25 16.18 9.39 -15.25
CA HIS A 25 15.76 9.99 -13.97
C HIS A 25 16.96 10.55 -13.20
N SER A 26 16.77 11.70 -12.54
CA SER A 26 17.78 12.37 -11.72
C SER A 26 17.93 11.79 -10.30
N TYR A 27 17.11 10.79 -9.96
CA TYR A 27 17.11 10.13 -8.65
C TYR A 27 16.83 8.62 -8.79
N ILE A 28 17.28 7.85 -7.80
CA ILE A 28 16.97 6.43 -7.67
C ILE A 28 15.77 6.30 -6.74
N GLY A 29 14.59 6.01 -7.31
CA GLY A 29 13.34 5.78 -6.58
C GLY A 29 13.15 4.30 -6.21
N THR A 30 12.08 4.00 -5.49
CA THR A 30 11.70 2.63 -5.12
C THR A 30 11.29 1.79 -6.33
N GLU A 31 10.82 2.41 -7.40
CA GLU A 31 10.55 1.79 -8.70
C GLU A 31 11.83 1.21 -9.32
N HIS A 32 12.92 1.95 -9.29
CA HIS A 32 14.21 1.48 -9.80
C HIS A 32 14.80 0.39 -8.89
N LEU A 33 14.59 0.53 -7.56
CA LEU A 33 14.98 -0.52 -6.61
C LEU A 33 14.22 -1.83 -6.90
N LEU A 34 12.93 -1.76 -7.26
CA LEU A 34 12.16 -2.93 -7.68
C LEU A 34 12.75 -3.58 -8.93
N VAL A 35 13.13 -2.80 -9.95
CA VAL A 35 13.81 -3.34 -11.15
C VAL A 35 15.07 -4.09 -10.75
N GLY A 36 15.92 -3.48 -9.92
CA GLY A 36 17.14 -4.14 -9.43
C GLY A 36 16.85 -5.46 -8.69
N LEU A 37 15.79 -5.51 -7.87
CA LEU A 37 15.37 -6.73 -7.17
C LEU A 37 14.88 -7.81 -8.12
N VAL A 38 14.21 -7.46 -9.22
CA VAL A 38 13.72 -8.41 -10.23
C VAL A 38 14.87 -8.93 -11.11
N GLU A 39 15.84 -8.10 -11.42
CA GLU A 39 17.00 -8.47 -12.24
C GLU A 39 18.03 -9.33 -11.49
N GLU A 40 18.14 -9.15 -10.17
CA GLU A 40 19.04 -9.94 -9.31
C GLU A 40 18.44 -11.32 -9.01
N LYS A 41 18.58 -12.27 -9.94
CA LYS A 41 17.94 -13.60 -9.87
C LYS A 41 18.59 -14.57 -8.89
N GLU A 42 19.84 -14.33 -8.49
CA GLU A 42 20.52 -15.16 -7.49
C GLU A 42 20.03 -14.85 -6.07
N GLY A 43 19.49 -13.64 -5.84
CA GLY A 43 18.92 -13.22 -4.56
C GLY A 43 17.56 -13.88 -4.26
N THR A 44 17.24 -14.02 -2.98
CA THR A 44 15.95 -14.57 -2.53
C THR A 44 14.78 -13.76 -3.06
N ALA A 45 14.87 -12.43 -3.06
CA ALA A 45 13.82 -11.56 -3.57
C ALA A 45 13.55 -11.77 -5.07
N GLY A 46 14.60 -11.87 -5.90
CA GLY A 46 14.45 -12.06 -7.34
C GLY A 46 13.74 -13.36 -7.68
N ARG A 47 14.09 -14.45 -6.99
CA ARG A 47 13.41 -15.76 -7.16
C ARG A 47 11.94 -15.70 -6.80
N VAL A 48 11.60 -15.11 -5.65
CA VAL A 48 10.21 -14.97 -5.22
C VAL A 48 9.43 -14.08 -6.18
N LEU A 49 9.98 -12.95 -6.63
CA LEU A 49 9.34 -12.07 -7.60
C LEU A 49 9.09 -12.79 -8.95
N GLU A 50 10.01 -13.63 -9.40
CA GLU A 50 9.85 -14.44 -10.61
C GLU A 50 8.70 -15.47 -10.46
N GLU A 51 8.59 -16.13 -9.30
CA GLU A 51 7.46 -17.05 -8.99
C GLU A 51 6.10 -16.32 -9.03
N PHE A 52 6.07 -15.05 -8.68
CA PHE A 52 4.87 -14.20 -8.78
C PHE A 52 4.65 -13.61 -10.18
N GLY A 53 5.49 -13.97 -11.17
CA GLY A 53 5.36 -13.53 -12.55
C GLY A 53 5.79 -12.08 -12.79
N ILE A 54 6.52 -11.48 -11.85
CA ILE A 54 7.07 -10.14 -11.98
C ILE A 54 8.33 -10.19 -12.84
N GLN A 55 8.36 -9.43 -13.94
CA GLN A 55 9.43 -9.43 -14.93
C GLN A 55 10.00 -8.02 -15.11
N ALA A 56 11.30 -7.91 -15.27
CA ALA A 56 12.00 -6.63 -15.40
C ALA A 56 11.48 -5.79 -16.58
N ASP A 57 11.30 -6.40 -17.74
CA ASP A 57 10.81 -5.69 -18.94
C ASP A 57 9.43 -5.08 -18.73
N LYS A 58 8.52 -5.81 -18.07
CA LYS A 58 7.18 -5.32 -17.74
C LYS A 58 7.24 -4.21 -16.69
N THR A 59 8.14 -4.34 -15.72
CA THR A 59 8.34 -3.32 -14.69
C THR A 59 8.88 -2.04 -15.29
N MET A 60 9.87 -2.13 -16.20
CA MET A 60 10.42 -0.98 -16.92
C MET A 60 9.36 -0.31 -17.80
N ALA A 61 8.59 -1.08 -18.57
CA ALA A 61 7.52 -0.54 -19.41
C ALA A 61 6.47 0.24 -18.60
N LEU A 62 6.10 -0.26 -17.40
CA LEU A 62 5.18 0.45 -16.50
C LEU A 62 5.80 1.71 -15.89
N ILE A 63 7.11 1.74 -15.64
CA ILE A 63 7.81 2.94 -15.19
C ILE A 63 7.73 4.02 -16.27
N ASP A 64 8.01 3.68 -17.53
CA ASP A 64 7.95 4.60 -18.67
C ASP A 64 6.53 5.11 -18.92
N GLU A 65 5.51 4.28 -18.70
CA GLU A 65 4.11 4.65 -18.92
C GLU A 65 3.52 5.52 -17.80
N LEU A 66 3.84 5.20 -16.55
CA LEU A 66 3.18 5.79 -15.38
C LEU A 66 3.97 6.93 -14.73
N ILE A 67 5.27 7.00 -14.97
CA ILE A 67 6.14 8.03 -14.40
C ILE A 67 6.50 9.00 -15.52
N ALA A 68 6.17 10.29 -15.31
CA ALA A 68 6.43 11.32 -16.32
C ALA A 68 7.88 11.27 -16.81
N PRO A 69 8.09 11.38 -18.15
CA PRO A 69 9.45 11.41 -18.70
C PRO A 69 10.24 12.57 -18.06
N PRO A 70 11.55 12.41 -17.86
CA PRO A 70 12.38 13.45 -17.28
C PRO A 70 12.29 14.70 -18.15
N GLY A 71 11.92 15.81 -17.54
CA GLY A 71 12.14 17.12 -18.18
C GLY A 71 13.62 17.22 -18.51
N ASN A 72 13.97 17.82 -19.66
CA ASN A 72 15.34 17.99 -20.18
C ASN A 72 16.33 18.48 -19.08
N ILE A 73 16.83 17.58 -18.27
CA ILE A 73 17.87 17.87 -17.31
C ILE A 73 19.15 17.24 -17.82
N LEU A 74 19.86 17.99 -18.65
CA LEU A 74 21.25 17.78 -18.98
C LEU A 74 22.11 18.04 -17.73
N THR A 75 22.12 17.15 -16.76
CA THR A 75 23.08 17.21 -15.66
C THR A 75 23.73 15.84 -15.50
N ALA A 76 25.01 15.81 -15.83
CA ALA A 76 25.92 14.69 -15.69
C ALA A 76 26.27 14.35 -14.23
N GLN A 77 25.32 14.48 -13.29
CA GLN A 77 25.49 14.05 -11.91
C GLN A 77 24.85 12.68 -11.72
N GLN A 78 25.57 11.77 -11.10
CA GLN A 78 25.08 10.44 -10.77
C GLN A 78 23.80 10.57 -9.92
N PRO A 79 22.70 9.87 -10.26
CA PRO A 79 21.45 9.95 -9.53
C PRO A 79 21.66 9.50 -8.07
N GLY A 80 21.16 10.31 -7.13
CA GLY A 80 21.14 9.98 -5.71
C GLY A 80 19.86 9.24 -5.32
N PHE A 81 19.87 8.50 -4.22
CA PHE A 81 18.66 7.86 -3.70
C PHE A 81 17.62 8.88 -3.26
N SER A 82 16.35 8.65 -3.62
CA SER A 82 15.23 9.45 -3.12
C SER A 82 15.10 9.32 -1.59
N PRO A 83 14.48 10.29 -0.90
CA PRO A 83 14.27 10.19 0.55
C PRO A 83 13.55 8.91 0.97
N ARG A 84 12.59 8.45 0.16
CA ARG A 84 11.82 7.22 0.40
C ARG A 84 12.67 5.99 0.19
N THR A 85 13.48 5.93 -0.86
CA THR A 85 14.42 4.82 -1.09
C THR A 85 15.42 4.73 0.05
N LYS A 86 15.96 5.85 0.53
CA LYS A 86 16.86 5.86 1.70
C LYS A 86 16.20 5.25 2.94
N ARG A 87 14.92 5.57 3.18
CA ARG A 87 14.16 4.98 4.30
C ARG A 87 13.99 3.46 4.12
N VAL A 88 13.65 2.99 2.92
CA VAL A 88 13.56 1.55 2.63
C VAL A 88 14.89 0.86 2.90
N LEU A 89 16.00 1.44 2.46
CA LEU A 89 17.34 0.88 2.69
C LEU A 89 17.69 0.83 4.18
N GLU A 90 17.38 1.88 4.93
CA GLU A 90 17.66 1.94 6.36
C GLU A 90 16.80 0.95 7.16
N ASN A 91 15.51 0.87 6.84
CA ASN A 91 14.60 -0.10 7.45
C ASN A 91 14.99 -1.54 7.12
N ALA A 92 15.44 -1.84 5.89
CA ALA A 92 15.93 -3.16 5.53
C ALA A 92 17.11 -3.62 6.38
N TYR A 93 18.01 -2.70 6.73
CA TYR A 93 19.11 -2.99 7.66
C TYR A 93 18.61 -3.25 9.08
N ILE A 94 17.70 -2.42 9.59
CA ILE A 94 17.09 -2.61 10.93
C ILE A 94 16.35 -3.95 11.00
N GLU A 95 15.65 -4.34 9.94
CA GLU A 95 14.95 -5.63 9.87
C GLU A 95 15.92 -6.81 9.87
N ALA A 96 17.02 -6.70 9.12
CA ALA A 96 18.06 -7.73 9.14
C ALA A 96 18.65 -7.91 10.54
N GLU A 97 18.94 -6.83 11.26
CA GLU A 97 19.40 -6.89 12.66
C GLU A 97 18.35 -7.52 13.59
N ALA A 98 17.08 -7.14 13.43
CA ALA A 98 15.98 -7.71 14.23
C ALA A 98 15.78 -9.21 13.98
N MET A 99 16.06 -9.67 12.77
CA MET A 99 16.03 -11.10 12.39
C MET A 99 17.35 -11.84 12.63
N HIS A 100 18.32 -11.20 13.30
CA HIS A 100 19.65 -11.75 13.63
C HIS A 100 20.54 -12.05 12.40
N PHE A 101 20.38 -11.32 11.31
CA PHE A 101 21.28 -11.38 10.19
C PHE A 101 22.40 -10.32 10.32
N GLU A 102 23.62 -10.68 9.99
CA GLU A 102 24.76 -9.74 10.04
C GLU A 102 24.68 -8.64 8.97
N LYS A 103 24.01 -8.95 7.85
CA LYS A 103 23.87 -8.04 6.70
C LYS A 103 22.47 -8.10 6.10
N ALA A 104 22.01 -6.97 5.59
CA ALA A 104 20.77 -6.94 4.86
C ALA A 104 20.92 -7.57 3.47
N GLY A 105 20.13 -8.59 3.18
CA GLY A 105 20.02 -9.24 1.89
C GLY A 105 18.92 -8.65 1.00
N THR A 106 18.73 -9.24 -0.17
CA THR A 106 17.70 -8.85 -1.14
C THR A 106 16.29 -9.03 -0.55
N GLU A 107 16.08 -10.07 0.25
CA GLU A 107 14.85 -10.35 0.98
C GLU A 107 14.47 -9.19 1.92
N HIS A 108 15.42 -8.67 2.68
CA HIS A 108 15.18 -7.55 3.61
C HIS A 108 14.85 -6.26 2.86
N LEU A 109 15.49 -6.02 1.69
CA LEU A 109 15.15 -4.90 0.82
C LEU A 109 13.71 -5.00 0.31
N LEU A 110 13.28 -6.20 -0.11
CA LEU A 110 11.92 -6.43 -0.58
C LEU A 110 10.91 -6.31 0.56
N LEU A 111 11.15 -6.95 1.71
CA LEU A 111 10.26 -6.85 2.89
C LEU A 111 10.06 -5.39 3.33
N SER A 112 11.14 -4.63 3.45
CA SER A 112 11.08 -3.21 3.79
C SER A 112 10.30 -2.39 2.76
N MET A 113 10.46 -2.67 1.45
CA MET A 113 9.69 -2.03 0.40
C MET A 113 8.20 -2.37 0.51
N LEU A 114 7.84 -3.64 0.76
CA LEU A 114 6.44 -4.08 0.90
C LEU A 114 5.75 -3.48 2.13
N LYS A 115 6.50 -3.17 3.19
CA LYS A 115 5.99 -2.46 4.38
C LYS A 115 5.72 -0.98 4.10
N GLU A 116 6.44 -0.35 3.17
CA GLU A 116 6.19 1.01 2.69
C GLU A 116 5.05 1.01 1.64
N THR A 117 3.80 0.92 2.10
CA THR A 117 2.60 0.81 1.24
C THR A 117 2.45 1.96 0.24
N ASP A 118 3.05 3.09 0.52
CA ASP A 118 2.97 4.34 -0.24
C ASP A 118 4.09 4.51 -1.27
N CYS A 119 4.99 3.54 -1.40
CA CYS A 119 6.10 3.68 -2.34
C CYS A 119 5.70 3.25 -3.76
N VAL A 120 6.37 3.85 -4.75
CA VAL A 120 6.09 3.58 -6.17
C VAL A 120 6.35 2.11 -6.51
N GLY A 121 7.41 1.51 -5.95
CA GLY A 121 7.71 0.09 -6.15
C GLY A 121 6.57 -0.84 -5.75
N THR A 122 5.98 -0.63 -4.56
CA THR A 122 4.82 -1.42 -4.09
C THR A 122 3.59 -1.19 -4.96
N ARG A 123 3.37 0.05 -5.43
CA ARG A 123 2.27 0.37 -6.35
C ARG A 123 2.42 -0.33 -7.71
N LEU A 124 3.64 -0.41 -8.25
CA LEU A 124 3.91 -1.16 -9.48
C LEU A 124 3.60 -2.66 -9.30
N LEU A 125 3.98 -3.25 -8.17
CA LEU A 125 3.63 -4.64 -7.85
C LEU A 125 2.11 -4.85 -7.86
N TYR A 126 1.33 -3.94 -7.27
CA TYR A 126 -0.13 -3.98 -7.33
C TYR A 126 -0.65 -3.88 -8.77
N THR A 127 -0.11 -2.96 -9.56
CA THR A 127 -0.51 -2.78 -10.97
C THR A 127 -0.24 -4.04 -11.81
N MET A 128 0.82 -4.77 -11.47
CA MET A 128 1.16 -6.08 -12.08
C MET A 128 0.31 -7.24 -11.53
N GLY A 129 -0.62 -6.99 -10.61
CA GLY A 129 -1.53 -7.99 -10.06
C GLY A 129 -0.93 -8.81 -8.90
N ALA A 130 0.21 -8.40 -8.34
CA ALA A 130 0.79 -9.08 -7.20
C ALA A 130 -0.04 -8.84 -5.93
N ASN A 131 -0.39 -9.91 -5.22
CA ASN A 131 -0.92 -9.81 -3.88
C ASN A 131 0.23 -9.60 -2.89
N ILE A 132 0.33 -8.39 -2.34
CA ILE A 132 1.43 -7.96 -1.47
C ILE A 132 1.56 -8.85 -0.21
N GLN A 133 0.44 -9.28 0.36
CA GLN A 133 0.45 -10.14 1.55
C GLN A 133 1.01 -11.53 1.24
N LYS A 134 0.58 -12.12 0.10
CA LYS A 134 1.11 -13.40 -0.36
C LYS A 134 2.59 -13.29 -0.71
N LEU A 135 2.99 -12.19 -1.36
CA LEU A 135 4.39 -11.93 -1.70
C LEU A 135 5.24 -11.79 -0.44
N TYR A 136 4.78 -11.04 0.55
CA TYR A 136 5.44 -10.89 1.84
C TYR A 136 5.63 -12.24 2.54
N ALA A 137 4.55 -13.04 2.64
CA ALA A 137 4.60 -14.39 3.22
C ALA A 137 5.57 -15.32 2.45
N ALA A 138 5.59 -15.25 1.12
CA ALA A 138 6.50 -16.05 0.29
C ALA A 138 7.96 -15.70 0.55
N VAL A 139 8.29 -14.41 0.75
CA VAL A 139 9.65 -13.98 1.11
C VAL A 139 10.06 -14.55 2.46
N LEU A 140 9.19 -14.45 3.49
CA LEU A 140 9.48 -15.00 4.81
C LEU A 140 9.65 -16.53 4.78
N THR A 141 8.81 -17.23 4.02
CA THR A 141 8.95 -18.68 3.79
C THR A 141 10.28 -19.02 3.11
N ALA A 142 10.68 -18.25 2.09
CA ALA A 142 11.96 -18.44 1.41
C ALA A 142 13.19 -18.17 2.30
N MET A 143 13.01 -17.36 3.36
CA MET A 143 14.02 -17.13 4.41
C MET A 143 14.06 -18.28 5.45
N GLY A 144 13.16 -19.28 5.35
CA GLY A 144 13.10 -20.42 6.28
C GLY A 144 12.32 -20.13 7.57
N MET A 145 11.48 -19.10 7.59
CA MET A 145 10.61 -18.83 8.74
C MET A 145 9.42 -19.79 8.74
N ASP A 146 9.09 -20.32 9.92
CA ASP A 146 7.96 -21.22 10.08
C ASP A 146 6.61 -20.54 9.83
N SER A 147 5.64 -21.29 9.31
CA SER A 147 4.28 -20.80 9.00
C SER A 147 3.58 -20.14 10.18
N ASP A 148 3.85 -20.62 11.39
CA ASP A 148 3.26 -20.09 12.61
C ASP A 148 3.90 -18.75 13.02
N ALA A 149 5.22 -18.59 12.85
CA ALA A 149 5.93 -17.32 13.02
C ALA A 149 5.48 -16.29 11.98
N ILE A 150 5.24 -16.72 10.74
CA ILE A 150 4.68 -15.87 9.67
C ILE A 150 3.27 -15.42 10.04
N ALA A 151 2.43 -16.31 10.54
CA ALA A 151 1.08 -15.98 10.99
C ALA A 151 1.08 -15.01 12.18
N GLU A 152 2.00 -15.19 13.14
CA GLU A 152 2.19 -14.27 14.28
C GLU A 152 2.71 -12.90 13.83
N GLU A 153 3.64 -12.85 12.89
CA GLU A 153 4.14 -11.57 12.34
C GLU A 153 3.08 -10.87 11.50
N PHE A 154 2.29 -11.61 10.71
CA PHE A 154 1.09 -11.06 10.06
C PHE A 154 0.05 -10.58 11.06
N GLN A 155 -0.17 -11.31 12.16
CA GLN A 155 -1.02 -10.85 13.24
C GLN A 155 -0.39 -9.68 13.99
N ALA A 156 0.93 -9.62 14.15
CA ALA A 156 1.64 -8.52 14.77
C ALA A 156 1.68 -7.28 13.84
N VAL A 157 1.82 -7.44 12.53
CA VAL A 157 1.70 -6.36 11.53
C VAL A 157 0.23 -5.94 11.37
N LYS A 158 -0.71 -6.89 11.40
CA LYS A 158 -2.15 -6.63 11.48
C LYS A 158 -2.54 -6.02 12.83
N ALA A 159 -1.87 -6.40 13.91
CA ALA A 159 -2.07 -5.88 15.25
C ALA A 159 -1.23 -4.62 15.56
N SER A 160 -0.17 -4.30 14.83
CA SER A 160 0.46 -2.96 14.85
C SER A 160 -0.30 -1.97 13.95
N ARG A 161 -1.03 -2.45 12.93
CA ARG A 161 -2.10 -1.69 12.23
C ARG A 161 -3.42 -1.69 13.01
N GLY A 162 -3.66 -2.66 13.89
CA GLY A 162 -4.85 -2.82 14.72
C GLY A 162 -4.62 -2.84 16.24
N ARG A 163 -3.39 -2.51 16.72
CA ARG A 163 -3.01 -2.32 18.13
C ARG A 163 -2.77 -0.87 18.55
N ASN A 164 -3.32 0.03 17.86
CA ASN A 164 -4.31 0.83 18.60
C ASN A 164 -5.47 -0.14 18.81
N GLY A 165 -5.67 -0.64 20.00
CA GLY A 165 -6.86 -1.41 20.37
C GLY A 165 -8.03 -0.66 19.77
N SER A 166 -8.92 -1.32 18.99
CA SER A 166 -9.88 -0.67 18.10
C SER A 166 -10.28 0.68 18.68
N VAL A 167 -9.68 1.74 18.15
CA VAL A 167 -9.90 3.11 18.68
C VAL A 167 -11.31 3.52 18.29
N THR A 168 -11.97 2.67 17.49
CA THR A 168 -13.34 2.78 17.03
C THR A 168 -14.15 1.49 17.25
N PRO A 169 -14.25 0.94 18.48
CA PRO A 169 -14.89 -0.34 18.72
C PRO A 169 -16.38 -0.36 18.36
N THR A 170 -17.09 0.76 18.59
CA THR A 170 -18.51 0.87 18.25
C THR A 170 -18.70 0.99 16.74
N LEU A 171 -17.85 1.76 16.06
CA LEU A 171 -17.87 1.87 14.61
C LEU A 171 -17.60 0.50 13.96
N ASP A 172 -16.56 -0.19 14.37
CA ASP A 172 -16.16 -1.48 13.79
C ASP A 172 -17.22 -2.57 14.00
N GLN A 173 -18.00 -2.49 15.08
CA GLN A 173 -19.11 -3.43 15.33
C GLN A 173 -20.27 -3.27 14.33
N TYR A 174 -20.53 -2.05 13.87
CA TYR A 174 -21.68 -1.72 13.01
C TYR A 174 -21.28 -1.25 11.62
N SER A 175 -20.07 -1.59 11.18
CA SER A 175 -19.57 -1.11 9.90
C SER A 175 -18.79 -2.18 9.14
N ARG A 176 -18.56 -1.89 7.86
CA ARG A 176 -17.72 -2.67 6.97
C ARG A 176 -16.65 -1.77 6.39
N ASP A 177 -15.39 -2.08 6.61
CA ASP A 177 -14.25 -1.33 6.10
C ASP A 177 -13.97 -1.72 4.65
N LEU A 178 -14.29 -0.82 3.72
CA LEU A 178 -14.04 -1.03 2.30
C LEU A 178 -12.56 -0.89 1.95
N THR A 179 -11.81 -0.11 2.73
CA THR A 179 -10.37 0.04 2.53
C THR A 179 -9.66 -1.27 2.86
N GLU A 180 -9.99 -1.90 3.98
CA GLU A 180 -9.49 -3.23 4.35
C GLU A 180 -9.88 -4.29 3.30
N MET A 181 -11.13 -4.27 2.84
CA MET A 181 -11.59 -5.19 1.78
C MET A 181 -10.87 -4.97 0.45
N ALA A 182 -10.52 -3.72 0.12
CA ALA A 182 -9.74 -3.41 -1.07
C ALA A 182 -8.30 -3.91 -0.94
N GLU A 183 -7.68 -3.75 0.23
CA GLU A 183 -6.34 -4.28 0.53
C GLU A 183 -6.29 -5.81 0.42
N GLU A 184 -7.34 -6.47 0.89
CA GLU A 184 -7.48 -7.93 0.81
C GLU A 184 -7.90 -8.45 -0.58
N GLY A 185 -8.15 -7.56 -1.55
CA GLY A 185 -8.60 -7.91 -2.90
C GLY A 185 -10.00 -8.54 -2.94
N LYS A 186 -10.85 -8.24 -1.96
CA LYS A 186 -12.21 -8.76 -1.83
C LYS A 186 -13.26 -7.92 -2.58
N LEU A 187 -12.87 -6.77 -3.12
CA LEU A 187 -13.77 -5.92 -3.90
C LEU A 187 -13.65 -6.22 -5.39
N ASP A 188 -14.78 -6.24 -6.08
CA ASP A 188 -14.82 -6.39 -7.52
C ASP A 188 -14.20 -5.18 -8.23
N PRO A 189 -13.51 -5.36 -9.38
CA PRO A 189 -12.94 -4.25 -10.13
C PRO A 189 -14.05 -3.35 -10.69
N VAL A 190 -13.92 -2.05 -10.42
CA VAL A 190 -14.90 -1.06 -10.86
C VAL A 190 -14.51 -0.52 -12.24
N VAL A 191 -15.36 -0.77 -13.23
CA VAL A 191 -15.13 -0.39 -14.63
C VAL A 191 -16.08 0.73 -15.05
N GLY A 192 -15.56 1.74 -15.77
CA GLY A 192 -16.37 2.77 -16.42
C GLY A 192 -16.95 3.84 -15.49
N ARG A 193 -16.44 3.98 -14.26
CA ARG A 193 -16.88 4.97 -13.26
C ARG A 193 -15.82 5.99 -12.87
N ASP A 194 -14.82 6.19 -13.72
CA ASP A 194 -13.67 7.04 -13.43
C ASP A 194 -14.06 8.50 -13.19
N LYS A 195 -15.04 9.00 -13.95
CA LYS A 195 -15.50 10.40 -13.83
C LYS A 195 -16.22 10.65 -12.51
N GLU A 196 -17.08 9.72 -12.11
CA GLU A 196 -17.84 9.81 -10.87
C GLU A 196 -16.92 9.67 -9.65
N ILE A 197 -15.97 8.72 -9.68
CA ILE A 197 -14.97 8.55 -8.61
C ILE A 197 -14.06 9.79 -8.52
N ALA A 198 -13.58 10.33 -9.64
CA ALA A 198 -12.79 11.55 -9.64
C ALA A 198 -13.57 12.74 -9.06
N ARG A 199 -14.86 12.86 -9.38
CA ARG A 199 -15.73 13.89 -8.83
C ARG A 199 -15.95 13.73 -7.34
N LEU A 200 -16.12 12.49 -6.87
CA LEU A 200 -16.24 12.15 -5.45
C LEU A 200 -14.99 12.59 -4.68
N ILE A 201 -13.81 12.21 -5.18
CA ILE A 201 -12.51 12.59 -4.62
C ILE A 201 -12.36 14.12 -4.58
N GLN A 202 -12.73 14.81 -5.65
CA GLN A 202 -12.66 16.27 -5.73
C GLN A 202 -13.55 16.95 -4.65
N ILE A 203 -14.72 16.38 -4.36
CA ILE A 203 -15.62 16.94 -3.32
C ILE A 203 -15.04 16.66 -1.94
N LEU A 204 -14.57 15.44 -1.66
CA LEU A 204 -13.95 15.05 -0.40
C LEU A 204 -12.69 15.88 -0.08
N SER A 205 -11.95 16.31 -1.11
CA SER A 205 -10.73 17.12 -0.95
C SER A 205 -10.99 18.60 -0.63
N ARG A 206 -12.25 19.05 -0.54
CA ARG A 206 -12.58 20.44 -0.20
C ARG A 206 -12.39 20.70 1.28
N ARG A 207 -12.04 21.93 1.63
CA ARG A 207 -11.96 22.37 3.05
C ARG A 207 -13.32 22.46 3.73
N THR A 208 -14.37 22.78 2.96
CA THR A 208 -15.75 22.90 3.44
C THR A 208 -16.67 22.29 2.40
N LYS A 209 -17.88 21.86 2.80
CA LYS A 209 -18.87 21.21 1.93
C LYS A 209 -18.27 19.97 1.23
N ASN A 210 -17.55 19.17 2.00
CA ASN A 210 -16.86 17.97 1.57
C ASN A 210 -17.70 16.67 1.74
N ASN A 211 -19.01 16.82 1.91
CA ASN A 211 -19.96 15.70 2.05
C ASN A 211 -20.66 15.44 0.71
N PRO A 212 -20.15 14.52 -0.13
CA PRO A 212 -20.78 14.17 -1.40
C PRO A 212 -22.03 13.32 -1.17
N CYS A 213 -23.03 13.50 -2.03
CA CYS A 213 -24.22 12.66 -2.08
C CYS A 213 -24.34 12.04 -3.46
N LEU A 214 -24.41 10.69 -3.53
CA LEU A 214 -24.64 9.94 -4.75
C LEU A 214 -26.14 9.69 -4.94
N THR A 215 -26.72 10.28 -5.98
CA THR A 215 -28.14 10.12 -6.32
C THR A 215 -28.30 9.30 -7.59
N GLY A 216 -29.36 8.55 -7.71
CA GLY A 216 -29.67 7.73 -8.88
C GLY A 216 -30.64 6.61 -8.53
N GLU A 217 -31.16 5.92 -9.54
CA GLU A 217 -32.06 4.80 -9.39
C GLU A 217 -31.41 3.59 -8.69
N PRO A 218 -32.17 2.69 -8.09
CA PRO A 218 -31.64 1.43 -7.55
C PRO A 218 -30.89 0.66 -8.64
N GLY A 219 -29.77 0.02 -8.28
CA GLY A 219 -28.99 -0.82 -9.20
C GLY A 219 -28.02 -0.10 -10.16
N VAL A 220 -28.00 1.24 -10.21
CA VAL A 220 -27.10 1.99 -11.13
C VAL A 220 -25.62 1.97 -10.71
N GLY A 221 -25.24 1.26 -9.65
CA GLY A 221 -23.85 1.10 -9.23
C GLY A 221 -23.33 2.21 -8.30
N LYS A 222 -24.18 2.84 -7.48
CA LYS A 222 -23.74 3.86 -6.49
C LYS A 222 -22.71 3.31 -5.52
N THR A 223 -22.91 2.10 -5.03
CA THR A 223 -21.98 1.41 -4.10
C THR A 223 -20.64 1.14 -4.78
N ALA A 224 -20.66 0.71 -6.04
CA ALA A 224 -19.44 0.47 -6.80
C ALA A 224 -18.55 1.73 -6.93
N ILE A 225 -19.14 2.93 -6.98
CA ILE A 225 -18.37 4.18 -6.98
C ILE A 225 -17.59 4.36 -5.66
N VAL A 226 -18.20 3.98 -4.53
CA VAL A 226 -17.56 4.07 -3.21
C VAL A 226 -16.50 2.97 -3.04
N GLU A 227 -16.76 1.76 -3.55
CA GLU A 227 -15.79 0.68 -3.62
C GLU A 227 -14.59 1.06 -4.48
N GLY A 228 -14.82 1.70 -5.63
CA GLY A 228 -13.76 2.25 -6.47
C GLY A 228 -12.96 3.38 -5.81
N LEU A 229 -13.60 4.20 -4.95
CA LEU A 229 -12.87 5.15 -4.10
C LEU A 229 -11.95 4.43 -3.14
N ALA A 230 -12.41 3.39 -2.44
CA ALA A 230 -11.61 2.60 -1.51
C ALA A 230 -10.40 1.96 -2.22
N GLN A 231 -10.61 1.36 -3.41
CA GLN A 231 -9.53 0.82 -4.23
C GLN A 231 -8.48 1.88 -4.61
N ARG A 232 -8.93 3.09 -5.01
CA ARG A 232 -8.02 4.20 -5.32
C ARG A 232 -7.29 4.75 -4.10
N THR A 233 -7.92 4.73 -2.94
CA THR A 233 -7.29 5.13 -1.67
C THR A 233 -6.16 4.18 -1.31
N VAL A 234 -6.39 2.88 -1.42
CA VAL A 234 -5.38 1.82 -1.18
C VAL A 234 -4.23 1.90 -2.19
N THR A 235 -4.55 2.09 -3.48
CA THR A 235 -3.52 2.22 -4.53
C THR A 235 -2.82 3.58 -4.55
N GLY A 236 -3.21 4.51 -3.65
CA GLY A 236 -2.63 5.85 -3.55
C GLY A 236 -2.95 6.76 -4.75
N MET A 237 -3.95 6.41 -5.59
CA MET A 237 -4.41 7.23 -6.72
C MET A 237 -5.39 8.32 -6.28
N VAL A 238 -5.14 8.90 -5.13
CA VAL A 238 -5.94 9.99 -4.53
C VAL A 238 -5.03 11.09 -4.01
N PRO A 239 -5.52 12.35 -3.92
CA PRO A 239 -4.78 13.45 -3.30
C PRO A 239 -4.46 13.16 -1.82
N ASP A 240 -3.42 13.81 -1.30
CA ASP A 240 -2.96 13.64 0.09
C ASP A 240 -4.05 13.91 1.14
N THR A 241 -5.05 14.73 0.81
CA THR A 241 -6.20 15.02 1.69
C THR A 241 -7.11 13.82 1.94
N VAL A 242 -7.14 12.85 1.01
CA VAL A 242 -7.97 11.62 1.08
C VAL A 242 -7.09 10.38 1.29
N LYS A 243 -5.78 10.53 1.08
CA LYS A 243 -4.81 9.48 1.27
C LYS A 243 -4.73 9.06 2.73
N ASN A 244 -4.54 7.79 2.99
CA ASN A 244 -4.48 7.20 4.33
C ASN A 244 -5.79 7.32 5.14
N LYS A 245 -6.91 7.59 4.47
CA LYS A 245 -8.24 7.61 5.11
C LYS A 245 -8.92 6.25 4.96
N ARG A 246 -9.59 5.81 6.01
CA ARG A 246 -10.47 4.64 5.96
C ARG A 246 -11.78 5.00 5.27
N VAL A 247 -12.23 4.14 4.36
CA VAL A 247 -13.56 4.23 3.74
C VAL A 247 -14.43 3.16 4.36
N VAL A 248 -15.35 3.56 5.21
CA VAL A 248 -16.15 2.66 6.04
C VAL A 248 -17.64 2.81 5.72
N VAL A 249 -18.33 1.71 5.52
CA VAL A 249 -19.79 1.68 5.32
C VAL A 249 -20.47 1.38 6.63
N LEU A 250 -21.23 2.33 7.14
CA LEU A 250 -22.00 2.18 8.38
C LEU A 250 -23.36 1.51 8.12
N ASP A 251 -23.65 0.44 8.85
CA ASP A 251 -24.96 -0.24 8.84
C ASP A 251 -25.89 0.38 9.88
N LEU A 252 -26.62 1.40 9.46
CA LEU A 252 -27.62 2.05 10.32
C LEU A 252 -28.77 1.09 10.70
N SER A 253 -29.10 0.13 9.84
CA SER A 253 -30.17 -0.84 10.10
C SER A 253 -29.75 -1.81 11.22
N GLY A 254 -28.51 -2.29 11.18
CA GLY A 254 -27.93 -3.11 12.24
C GLY A 254 -27.82 -2.37 13.58
N MET A 255 -27.55 -1.06 13.55
CA MET A 255 -27.53 -0.23 14.76
C MET A 255 -28.91 -0.06 15.43
N VAL A 256 -29.97 -0.02 14.63
CA VAL A 256 -31.35 0.04 15.12
C VAL A 256 -31.86 -1.33 15.57
N ALA A 257 -31.51 -2.38 14.79
CA ALA A 257 -31.88 -3.76 15.11
C ALA A 257 -31.17 -4.22 16.38
N GLY A 258 -31.89 -4.45 17.45
CA GLY A 258 -31.34 -4.87 18.76
C GLY A 258 -31.28 -3.75 19.80
N SER A 259 -31.71 -2.53 19.47
CA SER A 259 -32.02 -1.52 20.49
C SER A 259 -33.46 -1.74 20.97
N LYS A 260 -33.62 -2.04 22.25
CA LYS A 260 -34.96 -2.16 22.88
C LYS A 260 -35.59 -0.79 23.16
N TYR A 261 -34.77 0.23 23.28
CA TYR A 261 -35.18 1.59 23.61
C TYR A 261 -34.55 2.60 22.63
N ARG A 262 -35.30 3.66 22.31
CA ARG A 262 -34.84 4.73 21.40
C ARG A 262 -33.51 5.38 21.85
N GLY A 263 -33.28 5.47 23.16
CA GLY A 263 -32.06 6.05 23.74
C GLY A 263 -30.79 5.23 23.44
N GLU A 264 -30.90 3.91 23.33
CA GLU A 264 -29.74 3.05 23.02
C GLU A 264 -29.20 3.30 21.60
N PHE A 265 -30.08 3.55 20.63
CA PHE A 265 -29.68 3.91 19.27
C PHE A 265 -28.97 5.28 19.22
N GLU A 266 -29.54 6.27 19.94
CA GLU A 266 -28.94 7.61 20.01
C GLU A 266 -27.55 7.56 20.68
N GLU A 267 -27.38 6.74 21.70
CA GLU A 267 -26.09 6.52 22.37
C GLU A 267 -25.05 5.84 21.43
N ARG A 268 -25.44 4.79 20.69
CA ARG A 268 -24.57 4.10 19.71
C ARG A 268 -24.08 5.06 18.62
N ILE A 269 -25.00 5.89 18.05
CA ILE A 269 -24.60 6.88 17.06
C ILE A 269 -23.63 7.92 17.65
N ARG A 270 -23.89 8.36 18.87
CA ARG A 270 -23.01 9.32 19.55
C ARG A 270 -21.61 8.74 19.74
N ASN A 271 -21.52 7.51 20.23
CA ASN A 271 -20.24 6.83 20.41
C ASN A 271 -19.48 6.70 19.08
N VAL A 272 -20.12 6.30 17.98
CA VAL A 272 -19.51 6.24 16.65
C VAL A 272 -19.00 7.62 16.21
N ILE A 273 -19.79 8.69 16.41
CA ILE A 273 -19.37 10.05 16.03
C ILE A 273 -18.16 10.51 16.87
N ASP A 274 -18.16 10.22 18.15
CA ASP A 274 -17.08 10.59 19.05
C ASP A 274 -15.80 9.81 18.72
N GLU A 275 -15.90 8.48 18.48
CA GLU A 275 -14.78 7.64 18.00
C GLU A 275 -14.19 8.19 16.69
N VAL A 276 -15.02 8.55 15.70
CA VAL A 276 -14.55 9.10 14.41
C VAL A 276 -13.88 10.46 14.60
N ARG A 277 -14.41 11.32 15.49
CA ARG A 277 -13.82 12.63 15.77
C ARG A 277 -12.47 12.56 16.46
N GLU A 278 -12.29 11.60 17.37
CA GLU A 278 -11.02 11.40 18.08
C GLU A 278 -9.92 10.95 17.14
N GLN A 279 -10.25 10.20 16.10
CA GLN A 279 -9.26 9.68 15.14
C GLN A 279 -8.77 10.72 14.13
N GLN A 280 -9.56 11.74 13.80
CA GLN A 280 -9.26 12.78 12.78
C GLN A 280 -8.81 12.23 11.41
N ASN A 281 -9.01 10.95 11.13
CA ASN A 281 -8.52 10.23 9.96
C ASN A 281 -9.65 9.89 8.98
#